data_aa3757104f1c0bc1a9db827e38070136
#
_entry.id   aa3757104f1c0bc1a9db827e38070136
#
_cell.length_a   1.000
_cell.length_b   1.000
_cell.length_c   1.000
_cell.angle_alpha   90.00
_cell.angle_beta   90.00
_cell.angle_gamma   90.00
#
_symmetry.space_group_name_H-M   'P 1'
#
loop_
_entity.id
_entity.type
_entity.pdbx_description
1 polymer ?
#
loop_
_entity_poly.entity_id
_entity_poly.type
_entity_poly.pdbx_seq_one_letter_code
_entity_poly.pdbx_strand_id
1 'polypeptide(L)' 'MNPSRIRAQLARLHLERIDAEKGGLSGNETYMADLEEEILECRAVLALATITELAVARAEASGRMFG' A
#
# COMPACT_ATOMS: atom_id res chain seq x y z
N MET A 1 4.49 -1.58 -12.09
CA MET A 1 3.68 -1.39 -10.88
C MET A 1 3.52 0.11 -10.63
N ASN A 2 2.29 0.57 -10.42
CA ASN A 2 2.02 2.01 -10.25
C ASN A 2 1.73 2.33 -8.78
N PRO A 3 2.63 3.05 -8.09
CA PRO A 3 2.42 3.40 -6.68
C PRO A 3 1.13 4.18 -6.41
N SER A 4 0.70 5.01 -7.35
CA SER A 4 -0.55 5.76 -7.20
C SER A 4 -1.77 4.85 -7.12
N ARG A 5 -1.80 3.79 -7.91
CA ARG A 5 -2.87 2.79 -7.87
C ARG A 5 -2.85 2.03 -6.55
N ILE A 6 -1.66 1.70 -6.07
CA ILE A 6 -1.50 0.98 -4.81
C ILE A 6 -1.97 1.85 -3.64
N ARG A 7 -1.63 3.14 -3.64
CA ARG A 7 -2.10 4.09 -2.62
C ARG A 7 -3.61 4.24 -2.65
N ALA A 8 -4.21 4.31 -3.85
CA ALA A 8 -5.65 4.40 -3.99
C ALA A 8 -6.35 3.14 -3.47
N GLN A 9 -5.80 1.97 -3.76
CA GLN A 9 -6.31 0.70 -3.26
C GLN A 9 -6.21 0.63 -1.73
N LEU A 10 -5.08 1.05 -1.18
CA LEU A 10 -4.87 1.08 0.27
C LEU A 10 -5.88 2.01 0.96
N ALA A 11 -6.10 3.21 0.39
CA ALA A 11 -7.10 4.14 0.90
C ALA A 11 -8.50 3.53 0.90
N ARG A 12 -8.85 2.81 -0.17
CA ARG A 12 -10.13 2.12 -0.28
C ARG A 12 -10.28 1.04 0.79
N LEU A 13 -9.24 0.26 1.02
CA LEU A 13 -9.24 -0.78 2.05
C LEU A 13 -9.42 -0.18 3.45
N HIS A 14 -8.79 0.96 3.72
CA HIS A 14 -8.98 1.65 4.99
C HIS A 14 -10.41 2.16 5.16
N LEU A 15 -11.03 2.67 4.09
CA LEU A 15 -12.43 3.07 4.12
C LEU A 15 -13.36 1.89 4.37
N GLU A 16 -13.10 0.75 3.73
CA GLU A 16 -13.85 -0.49 3.97
C GLU A 16 -13.76 -0.91 5.43
N ARG A 17 -12.58 -0.78 6.03
CA ARG A 17 -12.39 -1.11 7.44
C ARG A 17 -13.23 -0.21 8.34
N ILE A 18 -13.25 1.08 8.08
CA ILE A 18 -14.06 2.05 8.84
C ILE A 18 -15.55 1.72 8.67
N ASP A 19 -16.00 1.46 7.45
CA ASP A 19 -17.38 1.11 7.16
C ASP A 19 -17.79 -0.20 7.83
N ALA A 20 -16.89 -1.19 7.85
CA ALA A 20 -17.13 -2.46 8.52
C ALA A 20 -17.31 -2.27 10.03
N GLU A 21 -16.47 -1.43 10.64
CA GLU A 21 -16.57 -1.11 12.06
C GLU A 21 -17.90 -0.42 12.38
N LYS A 22 -18.29 0.55 11.56
CA LYS A 22 -19.56 1.27 11.73
C LYS A 22 -20.77 0.39 11.46
N GLY A 23 -20.66 -0.52 10.50
CA GLY A 23 -21.75 -1.43 10.11
C GLY A 23 -21.89 -2.65 10.99
N GLY A 24 -21.07 -2.80 12.02
CA GLY A 24 -21.14 -3.96 12.93
C GLY A 24 -20.43 -5.20 12.43
N LEU A 25 -19.68 -5.11 11.31
CA LEU A 25 -18.93 -6.24 10.78
C LEU A 25 -17.61 -6.50 11.56
N SER A 26 -17.23 -5.61 12.44
CA SER A 26 -16.03 -5.78 13.26
C SER A 26 -16.09 -7.02 14.16
N GLY A 27 -17.29 -7.54 14.44
CA GLY A 27 -17.47 -8.80 15.16
C GLY A 27 -17.26 -10.04 14.30
N ASN A 28 -17.14 -9.89 12.99
CA ASN A 28 -16.83 -10.98 12.07
C ASN A 28 -15.32 -11.11 11.93
N GLU A 29 -14.72 -12.00 12.72
CA GLU A 29 -13.27 -12.15 12.80
C GLU A 29 -12.65 -12.54 11.47
N THR A 30 -13.30 -13.42 10.71
CA THR A 30 -12.80 -13.86 9.40
C THR A 30 -12.77 -12.70 8.42
N TYR A 31 -13.84 -11.92 8.36
CA TYR A 31 -13.92 -10.76 7.48
C TYR A 31 -12.84 -9.72 7.82
N MET A 32 -12.70 -9.41 9.10
CA MET A 32 -11.72 -8.42 9.57
C MET A 32 -10.28 -8.91 9.37
N ALA A 33 -10.03 -10.20 9.57
CA ALA A 33 -8.70 -10.78 9.34
C ALA A 33 -8.31 -10.73 7.87
N ASP A 34 -9.23 -11.07 6.97
CA ASP A 34 -8.99 -11.01 5.53
C ASP A 34 -8.73 -9.56 5.09
N LEU A 35 -9.48 -8.62 5.61
CA LEU A 35 -9.31 -7.20 5.29
C LEU A 35 -7.97 -6.67 5.77
N GLU A 36 -7.57 -7.03 6.98
CA GLU A 36 -6.25 -6.65 7.52
C GLU A 36 -5.11 -7.26 6.73
N GLU A 37 -5.25 -8.52 6.31
CA GLU A 37 -4.27 -9.19 5.47
C GLU A 37 -4.09 -8.46 4.14
N GLU A 38 -5.19 -8.08 3.48
CA GLU A 38 -5.13 -7.30 2.24
C GLU A 38 -4.45 -5.95 2.45
N ILE A 39 -4.73 -5.27 3.56
CA ILE A 39 -4.08 -4.00 3.90
C ILE A 39 -2.57 -4.20 4.07
N LEU A 40 -2.16 -5.23 4.79
CA LEU A 40 -0.74 -5.54 5.00
C LEU A 40 -0.03 -5.86 3.68
N GLU A 41 -0.65 -6.66 2.83
CA GLU A 41 -0.11 -6.99 1.51
C GLU A 41 0.05 -5.73 0.66
N CYS A 42 -0.96 -4.89 0.65
CA CYS A 42 -0.94 -3.65 -0.12
C CYS A 42 0.15 -2.70 0.38
N ARG A 43 0.32 -2.60 1.68
CA ARG A 43 1.37 -1.79 2.29
C ARG A 43 2.76 -2.31 1.94
N ALA A 44 2.94 -3.63 1.95
CA ALA A 44 4.21 -4.25 1.58
C ALA A 44 4.56 -3.98 0.12
N VAL A 45 3.60 -4.11 -0.78
CA VAL A 45 3.80 -3.83 -2.21
C VAL A 45 4.14 -2.35 -2.41
N LEU A 46 3.45 -1.46 -1.72
CA LEU A 46 3.72 -0.02 -1.80
C LEU A 46 5.13 0.32 -1.30
N ALA A 47 5.56 -0.31 -0.21
CA ALA A 47 6.91 -0.09 0.32
C ALA A 47 7.98 -0.53 -0.69
N LEU A 48 7.80 -1.69 -1.33
CA LEU A 48 8.71 -2.16 -2.37
C LEU A 48 8.75 -1.21 -3.57
N ALA A 49 7.59 -0.75 -4.03
CA ALA A 49 7.51 0.18 -5.15
C ALA A 49 8.21 1.50 -4.82
N THR A 50 8.05 2.00 -3.60
CA THR A 50 8.71 3.23 -3.14
C THR A 50 10.22 3.07 -3.07
N ILE A 51 10.71 1.95 -2.55
CA ILE A 51 12.14 1.64 -2.50
C ILE A 51 12.72 1.57 -3.91
N THR A 52 12.02 0.94 -4.83
CA THR A 52 12.45 0.84 -6.23
C THR A 52 12.56 2.23 -6.88
N GLU A 53 11.57 3.10 -6.67
CA GLU A 53 11.62 4.47 -7.18
C GLU A 53 12.82 5.24 -6.63
N LEU A 54 13.09 5.12 -5.33
CA LEU A 54 14.24 5.78 -4.71
C LEU A 54 15.56 5.25 -5.26
N ALA A 55 15.67 3.95 -5.48
CA ALA A 55 16.86 3.33 -6.04
C ALA A 55 17.13 3.83 -7.45
N VAL A 56 16.10 3.91 -8.29
CA VAL A 56 16.20 4.42 -9.66
C VAL A 56 16.61 5.90 -9.64
N ALA A 57 15.97 6.71 -8.80
CA ALA A 57 16.30 8.13 -8.69
C ALA A 57 17.75 8.35 -8.25
N ARG A 58 18.25 7.55 -7.31
CA ARG A 58 19.65 7.62 -6.87
C ARG A 58 20.62 7.22 -7.98
N ALA A 59 20.30 6.18 -8.73
CA ALA A 59 21.10 5.73 -9.85
C ALA A 59 21.20 6.80 -10.93
N GLU A 60 20.07 7.44 -11.27
CA GLU A 60 20.03 8.53 -12.22
C GLU A 60 20.85 9.73 -11.75
N ALA A 61 20.73 10.10 -10.47
CA ALA A 61 21.49 11.19 -9.89
C ALA A 61 23.00 10.91 -9.92
N SER A 62 23.40 9.67 -9.56
CA SER A 62 24.80 9.26 -9.63
C SER A 62 25.32 9.27 -11.05
N GLY A 63 24.55 8.83 -12.03
CA GLY A 63 24.92 8.86 -13.42
C GLY A 63 25.17 10.28 -13.94
N ARG A 64 24.39 11.24 -13.47
CA ARG A 64 24.53 12.63 -13.83
C ARG A 64 25.79 13.26 -13.27
N MET A 65 26.22 12.82 -12.11
CA MET A 65 27.44 13.34 -11.47
C MET A 65 28.70 12.97 -12.24
N PHE A 66 28.69 11.92 -13.00
CA PHE A 66 29.82 11.45 -13.79
C PHE A 66 29.73 11.85 -15.27
N GLY A 67 28.63 12.36 -15.65
CA GLY A 67 28.42 12.85 -17.02
C GLY A 67 28.60 14.34 -17.13
#